data_667a92ac352099667159d2d965ee4621
#
_entry.id   667a92ac352099667159d2d965ee4621
#
_cell.length_a   1.000
_cell.length_b   1.000
_cell.length_c   1.000
_cell.angle_alpha   90.00
_cell.angle_beta   90.00
_cell.angle_gamma   90.00
#
_symmetry.space_group_name_H-M   'P 1'
#
loop_
_entity.id
_entity.type
_entity.pdbx_description
1 polymer ?
#
loop_
_entity_poly.entity_id
_entity_poly.type
_entity_poly.pdbx_seq_one_letter_code
_entity_poly.pdbx_strand_id
1 'polypeptide(L)'
;MITILPTPGTKAGDLDTPCLVVDLDLAEKNIRTLQSFGDKKGIRVRPHVKTHKSNYWAKKQIQQGAVGVCTAKVSEAECMVYGGIENILIANEVVGTTKIRRLVSLAKQAKISVAVDNHANAKELSNAAKASEAEVQVLVDVNTRLNRCGVEPSEAPDLALFVNQLPNIHFKGLMGYEGHIPPKNDGSEPEDL
;
A
#
# COMPACT_ATOMS: atom_id res chain seq x y z
N MET A 1 -19.91 2.60 -24.90
CA MET A 1 -19.92 4.03 -24.51
C MET A 1 -18.70 4.67 -25.15
N ILE A 2 -18.88 5.61 -26.05
CA ILE A 2 -17.76 6.32 -26.68
C ILE A 2 -17.37 7.45 -25.70
N THR A 3 -16.24 7.33 -25.05
CA THR A 3 -15.70 8.43 -24.24
C THR A 3 -15.07 9.44 -25.18
N ILE A 4 -15.70 10.58 -25.33
CA ILE A 4 -15.10 11.72 -26.08
C ILE A 4 -14.09 12.36 -25.13
N LEU A 5 -12.81 12.13 -25.41
CA LEU A 5 -11.73 12.80 -24.68
C LEU A 5 -11.58 14.24 -25.19
N PRO A 6 -11.35 15.21 -24.30
CA PRO A 6 -11.09 16.58 -24.72
C PRO A 6 -9.77 16.65 -25.51
N THR A 7 -9.74 17.52 -26.51
CA THR A 7 -8.50 17.78 -27.26
C THR A 7 -7.51 18.58 -26.41
N PRO A 8 -6.20 18.32 -26.53
CA PRO A 8 -5.19 19.16 -25.87
C PRO A 8 -5.40 20.66 -26.22
N GLY A 9 -5.39 21.49 -25.19
CA GLY A 9 -5.67 22.93 -25.32
C GLY A 9 -7.12 23.34 -25.03
N THR A 10 -8.03 22.38 -24.80
CA THR A 10 -9.39 22.68 -24.32
C THR A 10 -9.32 23.40 -22.98
N LYS A 11 -10.01 24.56 -22.85
CA LYS A 11 -10.09 25.29 -21.60
C LYS A 11 -10.86 24.47 -20.54
N ALA A 12 -10.47 24.60 -19.28
CA ALA A 12 -11.14 23.89 -18.20
C ALA A 12 -12.65 24.13 -18.10
N GLY A 13 -13.09 25.38 -18.44
CA GLY A 13 -14.51 25.73 -18.47
C GLY A 13 -15.30 25.11 -19.61
N ASP A 14 -14.64 24.56 -20.63
CA ASP A 14 -15.28 23.92 -21.80
C ASP A 14 -15.29 22.37 -21.66
N LEU A 15 -14.83 21.84 -20.53
CA LEU A 15 -14.86 20.40 -20.26
C LEU A 15 -16.28 19.95 -19.88
N ASP A 16 -16.65 18.76 -20.32
CA ASP A 16 -17.88 18.12 -19.87
C ASP A 16 -17.82 17.78 -18.37
N THR A 17 -18.92 17.96 -17.64
CA THR A 17 -18.98 17.80 -16.20
C THR A 17 -19.95 16.69 -15.77
N PRO A 18 -19.63 15.97 -14.67
CA PRO A 18 -18.46 16.14 -13.78
C PRO A 18 -17.17 15.54 -14.37
N CYS A 19 -16.04 16.23 -14.21
CA CYS A 19 -14.73 15.72 -14.59
C CYS A 19 -13.66 16.00 -13.51
N LEU A 20 -12.62 15.18 -13.47
CA LEU A 20 -11.47 15.41 -12.61
C LEU A 20 -10.40 16.20 -13.38
N VAL A 21 -9.99 17.31 -12.80
CA VAL A 21 -8.90 18.14 -13.32
C VAL A 21 -7.74 18.11 -12.34
N VAL A 22 -6.52 17.89 -12.84
CA VAL A 22 -5.30 17.85 -12.03
C VAL A 22 -4.35 18.92 -12.54
N ASP A 23 -3.94 19.81 -11.64
CA ASP A 23 -2.81 20.72 -11.84
C ASP A 23 -1.52 19.90 -11.76
N LEU A 24 -0.85 19.72 -12.89
CA LEU A 24 0.34 18.85 -12.98
C LEU A 24 1.51 19.42 -12.20
N ASP A 25 1.74 20.73 -12.27
CA ASP A 25 2.88 21.39 -11.60
C ASP A 25 2.73 21.27 -10.08
N LEU A 26 1.51 21.48 -9.58
CA LEU A 26 1.20 21.36 -8.16
C LEU A 26 1.30 19.90 -7.69
N ALA A 27 0.77 18.97 -8.45
CA ALA A 27 0.84 17.54 -8.13
C ALA A 27 2.28 17.04 -8.07
N GLU A 28 3.10 17.37 -9.05
CA GLU A 28 4.53 17.00 -9.08
C GLU A 28 5.32 17.70 -7.97
N LYS A 29 5.02 18.96 -7.67
CA LYS A 29 5.61 19.67 -6.52
C LYS A 29 5.30 18.93 -5.21
N ASN A 30 4.05 18.51 -4.99
CA ASN A 30 3.64 17.80 -3.78
C ASN A 30 4.37 16.46 -3.65
N ILE A 31 4.51 15.69 -4.73
CA ILE A 31 5.27 14.44 -4.73
C ILE A 31 6.73 14.69 -4.34
N ARG A 32 7.39 15.67 -4.96
CA ARG A 32 8.78 16.03 -4.62
C ARG A 32 8.93 16.51 -3.19
N THR A 33 7.99 17.28 -2.69
CA THR A 33 8.02 17.80 -1.31
C THR A 33 7.99 16.68 -0.29
N LEU A 34 7.05 15.73 -0.45
CA LEU A 34 6.95 14.58 0.46
C LEU A 34 8.18 13.68 0.39
N GLN A 35 8.67 13.38 -0.82
CA GLN A 35 9.86 12.55 -0.98
C GLN A 35 11.08 13.22 -0.33
N SER A 36 11.31 14.50 -0.60
CA SER A 36 12.43 15.26 -0.02
C SER A 36 12.36 15.34 1.51
N PHE A 37 11.15 15.39 2.08
CA PHE A 37 10.98 15.32 3.53
C PHE A 37 11.43 13.96 4.07
N GLY A 38 10.98 12.86 3.44
CA GLY A 38 11.41 11.50 3.81
C GLY A 38 12.93 11.35 3.72
N ASP A 39 13.53 11.78 2.61
CA ASP A 39 14.98 11.69 2.37
C ASP A 39 15.77 12.44 3.45
N LYS A 40 15.36 13.67 3.78
CA LYS A 40 16.00 14.48 4.84
C LYS A 40 15.92 13.83 6.22
N LYS A 41 14.88 13.05 6.48
CA LYS A 41 14.69 12.33 7.75
C LYS A 41 15.26 10.91 7.73
N GLY A 42 15.83 10.45 6.63
CA GLY A 42 16.28 9.07 6.46
C GLY A 42 15.14 8.04 6.44
N ILE A 43 13.92 8.47 6.10
CA ILE A 43 12.70 7.64 6.09
C ILE A 43 12.34 7.31 4.65
N ARG A 44 12.10 6.04 4.38
CA ARG A 44 11.66 5.58 3.05
C ARG A 44 10.17 5.83 2.86
N VAL A 45 9.82 6.49 1.76
CA VAL A 45 8.44 6.80 1.41
C VAL A 45 7.81 5.65 0.60
N ARG A 46 6.61 5.24 0.97
CA ARG A 46 5.78 4.27 0.24
C ARG A 46 4.36 4.81 0.15
N PRO A 47 4.01 5.54 -0.91
CA PRO A 47 2.71 6.20 -1.04
C PRO A 47 1.56 5.20 -1.21
N HIS A 48 0.39 5.56 -0.70
CA HIS A 48 -0.81 4.75 -0.81
C HIS A 48 -1.64 5.14 -2.04
N VAL A 49 -1.75 4.23 -3.02
CA VAL A 49 -2.41 4.50 -4.30
C VAL A 49 -3.94 4.46 -4.25
N LYS A 50 -4.54 4.08 -3.11
CA LYS A 50 -6.02 4.07 -2.97
C LYS A 50 -6.67 5.43 -3.23
N THR A 51 -5.90 6.52 -3.10
CA THR A 51 -6.37 7.89 -3.32
C THR A 51 -6.53 8.23 -4.79
N HIS A 52 -5.56 7.88 -5.62
CA HIS A 52 -5.56 8.25 -7.05
C HIS A 52 -5.81 7.06 -8.00
N LYS A 53 -5.57 5.81 -7.57
CA LYS A 53 -5.79 4.56 -8.33
C LYS A 53 -5.18 4.57 -9.75
N SER A 54 -4.06 5.26 -9.93
CA SER A 54 -3.45 5.53 -11.22
C SER A 54 -2.02 5.01 -11.27
N ASN A 55 -1.73 4.18 -12.28
CA ASN A 55 -0.37 3.72 -12.57
C ASN A 55 0.55 4.88 -12.98
N TYR A 56 0.02 5.91 -13.64
CA TYR A 56 0.78 7.09 -14.00
C TYR A 56 1.36 7.78 -12.75
N TRP A 57 0.51 8.09 -11.77
CA TRP A 57 0.95 8.73 -10.53
C TRP A 57 1.85 7.83 -9.69
N ALA A 58 1.56 6.53 -9.62
CA ALA A 58 2.40 5.56 -8.93
C ALA A 58 3.82 5.53 -9.52
N LYS A 59 3.95 5.52 -10.85
CA LYS A 59 5.25 5.58 -11.52
C LYS A 59 5.98 6.90 -11.26
N LYS A 60 5.26 8.04 -11.29
CA LYS A 60 5.84 9.35 -10.95
C LYS A 60 6.39 9.38 -9.52
N GLN A 61 5.67 8.81 -8.54
CA GLN A 61 6.12 8.70 -7.16
C GLN A 61 7.37 7.83 -7.03
N ILE A 62 7.43 6.69 -7.71
CA ILE A 62 8.60 5.79 -7.74
C ILE A 62 9.80 6.48 -8.40
N GLN A 63 9.60 7.18 -9.51
CA GLN A 63 10.64 7.95 -10.19
C GLN A 63 11.25 9.05 -9.30
N GLN A 64 10.47 9.55 -8.34
CA GLN A 64 10.97 10.53 -7.36
C GLN A 64 11.65 9.91 -6.14
N GLY A 65 11.70 8.56 -6.02
CA GLY A 65 12.43 7.87 -4.95
C GLY A 65 11.56 7.00 -4.02
N ALA A 66 10.24 6.93 -4.24
CA ALA A 66 9.41 6.03 -3.46
C ALA A 66 9.83 4.56 -3.65
N VAL A 67 9.92 3.80 -2.55
CA VAL A 67 10.42 2.40 -2.58
C VAL A 67 9.43 1.39 -3.13
N GLY A 68 8.27 1.82 -3.55
CA GLY A 68 7.15 1.03 -4.04
C GLY A 68 5.85 1.72 -3.64
N VAL A 69 4.73 1.03 -3.70
CA VAL A 69 3.40 1.59 -3.36
C VAL A 69 2.65 0.77 -2.34
N CYS A 70 1.69 1.39 -1.63
CA CYS A 70 0.69 0.69 -0.83
C CYS A 70 -0.63 0.60 -1.57
N THR A 71 -1.34 -0.51 -1.41
CA THR A 71 -2.72 -0.73 -1.87
C THR A 71 -3.59 -1.15 -0.69
N ALA A 72 -4.91 -0.94 -0.80
CA ALA A 72 -5.85 -1.37 0.24
C ALA A 72 -6.40 -2.78 0.01
N LYS A 73 -6.30 -3.31 -1.21
CA LYS A 73 -6.88 -4.60 -1.59
C LYS A 73 -6.19 -5.24 -2.78
N VAL A 74 -6.39 -6.54 -2.94
CA VAL A 74 -5.77 -7.35 -4.00
C VAL A 74 -6.07 -6.80 -5.40
N SER A 75 -7.30 -6.35 -5.68
CA SER A 75 -7.64 -5.82 -7.01
C SER A 75 -6.91 -4.52 -7.36
N GLU A 76 -6.57 -3.70 -6.38
CA GLU A 76 -5.70 -2.53 -6.60
C GLU A 76 -4.26 -2.98 -6.87
N ALA A 77 -3.77 -3.98 -6.14
CA ALA A 77 -2.44 -4.54 -6.37
C ALA A 77 -2.32 -5.14 -7.77
N GLU A 78 -3.35 -5.87 -8.25
CA GLU A 78 -3.40 -6.37 -9.64
C GLU A 78 -3.24 -5.25 -10.66
N CYS A 79 -4.00 -4.17 -10.51
CA CYS A 79 -3.88 -3.01 -11.41
C CYS A 79 -2.47 -2.43 -11.40
N MET A 80 -1.80 -2.36 -10.24
CA MET A 80 -0.44 -1.84 -10.13
C MET A 80 0.58 -2.80 -10.76
N VAL A 81 0.48 -4.11 -10.51
CA VAL A 81 1.37 -5.12 -11.12
C VAL A 81 1.23 -5.11 -12.65
N TYR A 82 0.02 -5.15 -13.17
CA TYR A 82 -0.23 -5.08 -14.62
C TYR A 82 0.21 -3.74 -15.23
N GLY A 83 0.24 -2.69 -14.41
CA GLY A 83 0.84 -1.41 -14.77
C GLY A 83 2.37 -1.38 -14.72
N GLY A 84 3.03 -2.47 -14.34
CA GLY A 84 4.50 -2.58 -14.26
C GLY A 84 5.11 -2.05 -12.96
N ILE A 85 4.35 -2.04 -11.86
CA ILE A 85 4.87 -1.73 -10.52
C ILE A 85 5.35 -3.03 -9.86
N GLU A 86 6.60 -3.07 -9.44
CA GLU A 86 7.27 -4.30 -9.00
C GLU A 86 7.33 -4.48 -7.48
N ASN A 87 6.97 -3.47 -6.68
CA ASN A 87 7.06 -3.53 -5.22
C ASN A 87 5.81 -2.94 -4.58
N ILE A 88 4.95 -3.82 -4.05
CA ILE A 88 3.62 -3.46 -3.57
C ILE A 88 3.40 -4.02 -2.17
N LEU A 89 2.95 -3.17 -1.26
CA LEU A 89 2.41 -3.56 0.03
C LEU A 89 0.87 -3.49 -0.03
N ILE A 90 0.21 -4.61 0.18
CA ILE A 90 -1.22 -4.63 0.47
C ILE A 90 -1.35 -4.35 1.97
N ALA A 91 -1.58 -3.09 2.32
CA ALA A 91 -1.65 -2.62 3.71
C ALA A 91 -3.03 -2.92 4.31
N ASN A 92 -3.37 -4.18 4.33
CA ASN A 92 -4.61 -4.74 4.87
C ASN A 92 -4.50 -6.26 4.96
N GLU A 93 -5.31 -6.89 5.79
CA GLU A 93 -5.42 -8.34 5.92
C GLU A 93 -6.20 -8.91 4.73
N VAL A 94 -5.63 -9.92 4.10
CA VAL A 94 -6.26 -10.60 2.96
C VAL A 94 -6.76 -11.96 3.41
N VAL A 95 -8.08 -12.09 3.54
CA VAL A 95 -8.74 -13.31 3.97
C VAL A 95 -9.62 -13.91 2.86
N GLY A 96 -9.78 -15.22 2.90
CA GLY A 96 -10.58 -15.98 1.96
C GLY A 96 -9.80 -16.47 0.74
N THR A 97 -10.03 -17.76 0.42
CA THR A 97 -9.24 -18.54 -0.54
C THR A 97 -9.07 -17.87 -1.90
N THR A 98 -10.14 -17.25 -2.44
CA THR A 98 -10.09 -16.60 -3.76
C THR A 98 -9.12 -15.43 -3.77
N LYS A 99 -9.16 -14.56 -2.75
CA LYS A 99 -8.26 -13.39 -2.66
C LYS A 99 -6.83 -13.82 -2.40
N ILE A 100 -6.63 -14.82 -1.54
CA ILE A 100 -5.30 -15.36 -1.24
C ILE A 100 -4.66 -15.96 -2.49
N ARG A 101 -5.40 -16.75 -3.30
CA ARG A 101 -4.90 -17.28 -4.57
C ARG A 101 -4.48 -16.18 -5.54
N ARG A 102 -5.27 -15.10 -5.66
CA ARG A 102 -4.92 -13.94 -6.49
C ARG A 102 -3.65 -13.25 -5.99
N LEU A 103 -3.55 -13.02 -4.69
CA LEU A 103 -2.36 -12.43 -4.06
C LEU A 103 -1.10 -13.25 -4.37
N VAL A 104 -1.17 -14.56 -4.17
CA VAL A 104 -0.05 -15.48 -4.41
C VAL A 104 0.34 -15.51 -5.90
N SER A 105 -0.64 -15.43 -6.82
CA SER A 105 -0.37 -15.30 -8.25
C SER A 105 0.38 -14.00 -8.59
N LEU A 106 0.07 -12.89 -7.91
CA LEU A 106 0.82 -11.63 -8.06
C LEU A 106 2.24 -11.74 -7.51
N ALA A 107 2.43 -12.48 -6.43
CA ALA A 107 3.75 -12.67 -5.82
C ALA A 107 4.76 -13.41 -6.73
N LYS A 108 4.28 -14.10 -7.76
CA LYS A 108 5.11 -14.69 -8.82
C LYS A 108 5.60 -13.66 -9.84
N GLN A 109 5.02 -12.48 -9.88
CA GLN A 109 5.26 -11.44 -10.89
C GLN A 109 5.91 -10.18 -10.30
N ALA A 110 5.73 -9.95 -8.99
CA ALA A 110 6.20 -8.76 -8.30
C ALA A 110 6.51 -9.08 -6.83
N LYS A 111 7.23 -8.18 -6.16
CA LYS A 111 7.45 -8.25 -4.71
C LYS A 111 6.16 -7.82 -4.00
N ILE A 112 5.41 -8.79 -3.51
CA ILE A 112 4.16 -8.55 -2.79
C ILE A 112 4.40 -8.70 -1.29
N SER A 113 4.06 -7.66 -0.55
CA SER A 113 3.95 -7.68 0.90
C SER A 113 2.49 -7.56 1.31
N VAL A 114 2.11 -8.20 2.42
CA VAL A 114 0.73 -8.15 2.95
C VAL A 114 0.77 -8.12 4.47
N ALA A 115 -0.23 -7.48 5.08
CA ALA A 115 -0.40 -7.48 6.53
C ALA A 115 -1.12 -8.75 7.02
N VAL A 116 -0.78 -9.18 8.23
CA VAL A 116 -1.50 -10.22 8.98
C VAL A 116 -1.64 -9.81 10.44
N ASP A 117 -2.75 -10.18 11.05
CA ASP A 117 -3.05 -9.95 12.47
C ASP A 117 -3.48 -11.22 13.23
N ASN A 118 -3.35 -12.39 12.60
CA ASN A 118 -3.60 -13.67 13.29
C ASN A 118 -2.88 -14.85 12.66
N HIS A 119 -2.67 -15.88 13.46
CA HIS A 119 -1.96 -17.09 13.08
C HIS A 119 -2.66 -17.89 11.96
N ALA A 120 -3.98 -17.97 11.99
CA ALA A 120 -4.75 -18.75 11.01
C ALA A 120 -4.58 -18.16 9.59
N ASN A 121 -4.72 -16.85 9.44
CA ASN A 121 -4.54 -16.17 8.15
C ASN A 121 -3.09 -16.26 7.66
N ALA A 122 -2.11 -16.09 8.54
CA ALA A 122 -0.69 -16.26 8.18
C ALA A 122 -0.40 -17.67 7.65
N LYS A 123 -0.99 -18.70 8.29
CA LYS A 123 -0.86 -20.09 7.85
C LYS A 123 -1.57 -20.37 6.53
N GLU A 124 -2.76 -19.78 6.29
CA GLU A 124 -3.46 -19.88 5.00
C GLU A 124 -2.63 -19.28 3.86
N LEU A 125 -2.02 -18.12 4.08
CA LEU A 125 -1.12 -17.48 3.12
C LEU A 125 0.09 -18.36 2.82
N SER A 126 0.74 -18.92 3.85
CA SER A 126 1.88 -19.82 3.70
C SER A 126 1.53 -21.07 2.91
N ASN A 127 0.40 -21.72 3.22
CA ASN A 127 -0.05 -22.91 2.50
C ASN A 127 -0.31 -22.61 1.02
N ALA A 128 -0.94 -21.48 0.73
CA ALA A 128 -1.22 -21.06 -0.64
C ALA A 128 0.07 -20.68 -1.40
N ALA A 129 0.99 -20.00 -0.75
CA ALA A 129 2.29 -19.63 -1.31
C ALA A 129 3.11 -20.89 -1.65
N LYS A 130 3.19 -21.85 -0.72
CA LYS A 130 3.85 -23.13 -0.93
C LYS A 130 3.23 -23.93 -2.09
N ALA A 131 1.89 -24.04 -2.13
CA ALA A 131 1.19 -24.78 -3.18
C ALA A 131 1.36 -24.17 -4.58
N SER A 132 1.72 -22.89 -4.66
CA SER A 132 1.93 -22.16 -5.89
C SER A 132 3.40 -21.88 -6.20
N GLU A 133 4.33 -22.38 -5.38
CA GLU A 133 5.77 -22.11 -5.48
C GLU A 133 6.08 -20.61 -5.59
N ALA A 134 5.39 -19.81 -4.76
CA ALA A 134 5.57 -18.37 -4.67
C ALA A 134 6.13 -17.98 -3.31
N GLU A 135 6.74 -16.79 -3.23
CA GLU A 135 7.24 -16.20 -1.99
C GLU A 135 6.46 -14.94 -1.66
N VAL A 136 5.95 -14.85 -0.44
CA VAL A 136 5.15 -13.70 0.02
C VAL A 136 5.85 -13.01 1.18
N GLN A 137 5.96 -11.69 1.12
CA GLN A 137 6.46 -10.89 2.23
C GLN A 137 5.31 -10.55 3.18
N VAL A 138 5.54 -10.68 4.49
CA VAL A 138 4.50 -10.46 5.50
C VAL A 138 4.98 -9.46 6.55
N LEU A 139 4.08 -8.55 6.90
CA LEU A 139 4.21 -7.68 8.07
C LEU A 139 3.13 -8.06 9.09
N VAL A 140 3.49 -8.06 10.36
CA VAL A 140 2.49 -8.19 11.44
C VAL A 140 1.88 -6.83 11.69
N ASP A 141 0.56 -6.74 11.56
CA ASP A 141 -0.18 -5.53 11.89
C ASP A 141 -0.39 -5.42 13.40
N VAL A 142 -0.08 -4.25 13.94
CA VAL A 142 -0.16 -3.95 15.38
C VAL A 142 -1.22 -2.88 15.60
N ASN A 143 -2.13 -3.14 16.52
CA ASN A 143 -3.13 -2.17 16.94
C ASN A 143 -2.46 -0.99 17.66
N THR A 144 -2.40 0.15 16.98
CA THR A 144 -1.87 1.40 17.52
C THR A 144 -3.00 2.30 18.07
N ARG A 145 -3.96 1.72 18.78
CA ARG A 145 -5.15 2.38 19.39
C ARG A 145 -6.25 2.81 18.42
N LEU A 146 -6.12 2.58 17.11
CA LEU A 146 -7.21 2.81 16.16
C LEU A 146 -8.37 1.81 16.38
N ASN A 147 -8.09 0.64 16.95
CA ASN A 147 -9.05 -0.43 17.25
C ASN A 147 -9.84 -0.90 16.01
N ARG A 148 -9.17 -0.98 14.87
CA ARG A 148 -9.77 -1.44 13.61
C ARG A 148 -9.33 -2.85 13.26
N CYS A 149 -8.03 -3.11 13.24
CA CYS A 149 -7.35 -4.38 12.98
C CYS A 149 -5.96 -4.33 13.64
N GLY A 150 -5.24 -5.44 13.56
CA GLY A 150 -3.95 -5.60 14.20
C GLY A 150 -4.05 -6.29 15.56
N VAL A 151 -2.99 -7.01 15.93
CA VAL A 151 -2.85 -7.61 17.26
C VAL A 151 -2.48 -6.56 18.29
N GLU A 152 -2.77 -6.83 19.56
CA GLU A 152 -2.26 -5.99 20.65
C GLU A 152 -0.71 -6.00 20.66
N PRO A 153 -0.06 -4.90 21.06
CA PRO A 153 1.41 -4.82 21.07
C PRO A 153 2.09 -5.95 21.82
N SER A 154 1.47 -6.46 22.88
CA SER A 154 1.98 -7.61 23.68
C SER A 154 1.95 -8.94 22.92
N GLU A 155 1.07 -9.10 21.92
CA GLU A 155 0.91 -10.31 21.13
C GLU A 155 1.77 -10.30 19.85
N ALA A 156 2.23 -9.13 19.43
CA ALA A 156 2.99 -8.96 18.20
C ALA A 156 4.29 -9.79 18.14
N PRO A 157 5.07 -9.96 19.23
CA PRO A 157 6.27 -10.80 19.21
C PRO A 157 5.96 -12.27 18.94
N ASP A 158 4.90 -12.83 19.53
CA ASP A 158 4.49 -14.21 19.32
C ASP A 158 4.08 -14.46 17.87
N LEU A 159 3.21 -13.61 17.33
CA LEU A 159 2.80 -13.70 15.93
C LEU A 159 3.98 -13.52 14.97
N ALA A 160 4.92 -12.60 15.25
CA ALA A 160 6.10 -12.39 14.42
C ALA A 160 7.01 -13.62 14.40
N LEU A 161 7.25 -14.25 15.55
CA LEU A 161 8.01 -15.50 15.64
C LEU A 161 7.33 -16.63 14.85
N PHE A 162 6.01 -16.76 14.98
CA PHE A 162 5.24 -17.73 14.22
C PHE A 162 5.35 -17.49 12.70
N VAL A 163 5.13 -16.27 12.25
CA VAL A 163 5.23 -15.89 10.82
C VAL A 163 6.62 -16.19 10.26
N ASN A 164 7.68 -15.91 11.03
CA ASN A 164 9.06 -16.11 10.60
C ASN A 164 9.43 -17.61 10.42
N GLN A 165 8.65 -18.54 10.98
CA GLN A 165 8.85 -19.98 10.85
C GLN A 165 8.05 -20.59 9.68
N LEU A 166 7.15 -19.84 9.08
CA LEU A 166 6.28 -20.36 8.03
C LEU A 166 7.02 -20.51 6.69
N PRO A 167 6.85 -21.64 5.98
CA PRO A 167 7.45 -21.82 4.68
C PRO A 167 6.86 -20.86 3.64
N ASN A 168 7.70 -20.41 2.70
CA ASN A 168 7.35 -19.49 1.62
C ASN A 168 6.83 -18.11 2.09
N ILE A 169 7.14 -17.76 3.35
CA ILE A 169 6.84 -16.46 3.95
C ILE A 169 8.15 -15.79 4.36
N HIS A 170 8.27 -14.51 4.03
CA HIS A 170 9.36 -13.66 4.50
C HIS A 170 8.84 -12.60 5.45
N PHE A 171 9.11 -12.73 6.73
CA PHE A 171 8.79 -11.69 7.70
C PHE A 171 9.60 -10.42 7.42
N LYS A 172 8.92 -9.28 7.30
CA LYS A 172 9.51 -7.98 6.94
C LYS A 172 9.42 -6.93 8.03
N GLY A 173 8.78 -7.24 9.12
CA GLY A 173 8.65 -6.32 10.24
C GLY A 173 7.20 -6.09 10.66
N LEU A 174 6.98 -5.00 11.34
CA LEU A 174 5.68 -4.62 11.86
C LEU A 174 5.04 -3.53 10.98
N MET A 175 3.73 -3.47 11.00
CA MET A 175 2.93 -2.39 10.44
C MET A 175 2.07 -1.81 11.57
N GLY A 176 1.84 -0.52 11.57
CA GLY A 176 0.88 0.16 12.43
C GLY A 176 0.26 1.33 11.68
N TYR A 177 -0.98 1.66 12.00
CA TYR A 177 -1.68 2.77 11.37
C TYR A 177 -2.43 3.63 12.40
N GLU A 178 -2.00 4.86 12.54
CA GLU A 178 -2.52 5.83 13.51
C GLU A 178 -3.52 6.82 12.89
N GLY A 179 -4.43 6.31 12.08
CA GLY A 179 -5.42 7.12 11.36
C GLY A 179 -6.45 7.86 12.25
N HIS A 180 -6.44 7.60 13.56
CA HIS A 180 -7.25 8.32 14.56
C HIS A 180 -6.58 9.62 15.04
N ILE A 181 -5.29 9.81 14.78
CA ILE A 181 -4.55 11.02 15.13
C ILE A 181 -4.76 12.05 14.01
N PRO A 182 -5.53 13.11 14.23
CA PRO A 182 -5.72 14.13 13.22
C PRO A 182 -4.43 14.96 13.06
N PRO A 183 -4.09 15.40 11.84
CA PRO A 183 -3.02 16.36 11.66
C PRO A 183 -3.40 17.67 12.38
N LYS A 184 -2.48 18.24 13.15
CA LYS A 184 -2.66 19.58 13.73
C LYS A 184 -2.49 20.61 12.61
N ASN A 185 -3.48 21.49 12.47
CA ASN A 185 -3.48 22.53 11.43
C ASN A 185 -2.52 23.70 11.74
N ASP A 186 -1.98 23.76 12.92
CA ASP A 186 -1.07 24.81 13.42
C ASP A 186 0.44 24.46 13.22
N GLY A 187 0.72 23.28 12.67
CA GLY A 187 2.09 22.78 12.46
C GLY A 187 2.78 22.28 13.73
N SER A 188 2.08 22.21 14.87
CA SER A 188 2.62 21.58 16.07
C SER A 188 2.63 20.05 15.93
N GLU A 189 3.60 19.40 16.58
CA GLU A 189 3.62 17.94 16.70
C GLU A 189 2.37 17.47 17.49
N PRO A 190 1.82 16.29 17.17
CA PRO A 190 0.79 15.66 18.01
C PRO A 190 1.35 15.50 19.43
N GLU A 191 0.54 15.78 20.43
CA GLU A 191 0.91 15.46 21.80
C GLU A 191 1.08 13.94 21.90
N ASP A 192 2.13 13.49 22.60
CA ASP A 192 2.36 12.07 22.88
C ASP A 192 1.11 11.49 23.57
N LEU A 193 0.48 10.49 22.93
CA LEU A 193 -0.69 9.77 23.43
C LEU A 193 -0.26 8.59 24.30
#